data_56c3e48092f947970e2526a60bfb7328
#
_entry.id   56c3e48092f947970e2526a60bfb7328
#
_cell.length_a   1.000
_cell.length_b   1.000
_cell.length_c   1.000
_cell.angle_alpha   90.00
_cell.angle_beta   90.00
_cell.angle_gamma   90.00
#
_symmetry.space_group_name_H-M   'P 1'
#
loop_
_entity.id
_entity.type
_entity.pdbx_description
1 polymer ?
#
loop_
_entity_poly.entity_id
_entity_poly.type
_entity_poly.pdbx_seq_one_letter_code
_entity_poly.pdbx_strand_id
1 'polypeptide(L)'
;MFGLKKYKLNAGLISDIGNKRLENQDNFSFGKLVNADRQEHVEQELRGQKLPQAYAIMDGMGGEKLGAQASLEAAGFFSSIHKDILTELDNADQKRKEEIFEDLIYSLNERVRKMASEQKVRLSGTTLASLFFTEEKAYVLSVGDSEVFLVKSGNIDRINKLDALTITVDDENLGKRTVKGGLSQFLGMDTSEYGFHLNIKEIELEKDDIFVLCSDGLTDHVEDVEIALKVCEYGLMDSVRILLDLALERGGKDNITILRVDVD
;
A
#
# COMPACT_ATOMS: atom_id res chain seq x y z
N MET A 1 -12.79 -9.84 -34.23
CA MET A 1 -12.30 -10.41 -32.96
C MET A 1 -11.07 -9.62 -32.56
N PHE A 2 -11.18 -8.67 -31.68
CA PHE A 2 -10.00 -8.08 -31.04
C PHE A 2 -9.48 -9.15 -30.10
N GLY A 3 -8.26 -9.64 -30.33
CA GLY A 3 -7.61 -10.58 -29.42
C GLY A 3 -7.44 -9.90 -28.06
N LEU A 4 -7.83 -10.59 -26.98
CA LEU A 4 -7.56 -10.17 -25.60
C LEU A 4 -6.07 -9.84 -25.47
N LYS A 5 -5.75 -8.62 -25.10
CA LYS A 5 -4.38 -8.23 -24.76
C LYS A 5 -4.00 -9.06 -23.51
N LYS A 6 -3.03 -9.94 -23.65
CA LYS A 6 -2.52 -10.73 -22.52
C LYS A 6 -1.34 -10.03 -21.93
N TYR A 7 -1.59 -9.19 -20.94
CA TYR A 7 -0.53 -8.58 -20.15
C TYR A 7 0.15 -9.59 -19.22
N LYS A 8 1.37 -9.29 -18.89
CA LYS A 8 2.12 -9.93 -17.79
C LYS A 8 2.61 -8.86 -16.85
N LEU A 9 2.84 -9.22 -15.61
CA LEU A 9 3.35 -8.31 -14.62
C LEU A 9 4.78 -8.71 -14.21
N ASN A 10 5.62 -7.70 -14.07
CA ASN A 10 6.87 -7.81 -13.34
C ASN A 10 6.73 -6.96 -12.07
N ALA A 11 7.03 -7.53 -10.93
CA ALA A 11 6.88 -6.85 -9.66
C ALA A 11 8.16 -6.92 -8.83
N GLY A 12 8.55 -5.80 -8.23
CA GLY A 12 9.70 -5.67 -7.34
C GLY A 12 9.27 -5.06 -6.01
N LEU A 13 9.72 -5.66 -4.93
CA LEU A 13 9.44 -5.26 -3.55
C LEU A 13 10.74 -5.02 -2.80
N ILE A 14 10.79 -3.94 -2.04
CA ILE A 14 11.75 -3.72 -0.98
C ILE A 14 11.02 -3.21 0.27
N SER A 15 11.41 -3.72 1.45
CA SER A 15 10.91 -3.25 2.74
C SER A 15 12.08 -3.18 3.70
N ASP A 16 12.26 -2.05 4.36
CA ASP A 16 13.40 -1.76 5.21
C ASP A 16 12.96 -1.09 6.51
N ILE A 17 13.66 -1.40 7.60
CA ILE A 17 13.39 -0.85 8.92
C ILE A 17 13.63 0.66 9.02
N GLY A 18 14.44 1.22 8.11
CA GLY A 18 14.90 2.60 8.18
C GLY A 18 16.01 2.82 9.20
N ASN A 19 16.39 4.09 9.41
CA ASN A 19 17.53 4.45 10.25
C ASN A 19 17.18 4.67 11.73
N LYS A 20 15.90 4.78 12.09
CA LYS A 20 15.45 5.26 13.41
C LYS A 20 14.56 4.29 14.17
N ARG A 21 13.85 3.44 13.47
CA ARG A 21 12.94 2.47 14.11
C ARG A 21 13.72 1.29 14.66
N LEU A 22 13.15 0.61 15.66
CA LEU A 22 13.73 -0.59 16.28
C LEU A 22 13.09 -1.88 15.75
N GLU A 23 11.99 -1.77 15.04
CA GLU A 23 11.24 -2.87 14.46
C GLU A 23 10.64 -2.41 13.13
N ASN A 24 10.60 -3.29 12.14
CA ASN A 24 9.86 -3.03 10.91
C ASN A 24 8.39 -3.36 11.16
N GLN A 25 7.54 -2.33 11.21
CA GLN A 25 6.10 -2.42 11.41
C GLN A 25 5.34 -2.46 10.08
N ASP A 26 6.03 -2.19 8.97
CA ASP A 26 5.48 -2.39 7.64
C ASP A 26 5.34 -3.88 7.33
N ASN A 27 4.33 -4.21 6.58
CA ASN A 27 4.14 -5.54 6.01
C ASN A 27 3.58 -5.43 4.59
N PHE A 28 3.50 -6.56 3.92
CA PHE A 28 3.07 -6.62 2.53
C PHE A 28 2.45 -7.97 2.19
N SER A 29 1.69 -8.02 1.11
CA SER A 29 1.31 -9.24 0.42
C SER A 29 1.89 -9.22 -0.98
N PHE A 30 2.87 -10.08 -1.24
CA PHE A 30 3.63 -10.15 -2.49
C PHE A 30 3.69 -11.59 -3.01
N GLY A 31 2.79 -11.95 -3.90
CA GLY A 31 2.55 -13.34 -4.28
C GLY A 31 2.04 -14.15 -3.08
N LYS A 32 2.89 -15.01 -2.51
CA LYS A 32 2.58 -15.76 -1.28
C LYS A 32 3.39 -15.27 -0.07
N LEU A 33 4.22 -14.26 -0.27
CA LEU A 33 5.12 -13.75 0.75
C LEU A 33 4.44 -12.66 1.57
N VAL A 34 4.60 -12.78 2.88
CA VAL A 34 4.37 -11.74 3.88
C VAL A 34 5.59 -11.69 4.80
N ASN A 35 5.85 -10.58 5.47
CA ASN A 35 6.97 -10.48 6.43
C ASN A 35 6.60 -11.09 7.79
N ALA A 36 6.35 -12.42 7.82
CA ALA A 36 5.94 -13.13 9.02
C ALA A 36 7.00 -13.12 10.12
N ASP A 37 8.28 -13.16 9.74
CA ASP A 37 9.42 -13.19 10.67
C ASP A 37 9.88 -11.78 11.07
N ARG A 38 9.18 -10.73 10.62
CA ARG A 38 9.49 -9.31 10.90
C ARG A 38 10.93 -8.96 10.58
N GLN A 39 11.40 -9.41 9.42
CA GLN A 39 12.74 -9.11 8.95
C GLN A 39 12.94 -7.60 8.81
N GLU A 40 14.10 -7.12 9.24
CA GLU A 40 14.46 -5.70 9.16
C GLU A 40 14.57 -5.22 7.71
N HIS A 41 15.05 -6.11 6.83
CA HIS A 41 15.17 -5.84 5.40
C HIS A 41 14.68 -7.03 4.58
N VAL A 42 13.84 -6.77 3.59
CA VAL A 42 13.31 -7.76 2.64
C VAL A 42 13.43 -7.20 1.23
N GLU A 43 13.95 -7.98 0.31
CA GLU A 43 13.99 -7.64 -1.11
C GLU A 43 13.52 -8.85 -1.92
N GLN A 44 12.56 -8.63 -2.84
CA GLN A 44 11.97 -9.70 -3.64
C GLN A 44 11.59 -9.23 -5.05
N GLU A 45 11.63 -10.16 -6.00
CA GLU A 45 11.26 -9.92 -7.37
C GLU A 45 10.40 -11.06 -7.92
N LEU A 46 9.36 -10.71 -8.69
CA LEU A 46 8.54 -11.64 -9.46
C LEU A 46 8.50 -11.19 -10.92
N ARG A 47 8.83 -12.07 -11.85
CA ARG A 47 8.82 -11.75 -13.29
C ARG A 47 7.81 -12.59 -14.06
N GLY A 48 7.26 -12.00 -15.12
CA GLY A 48 6.37 -12.67 -16.07
C GLY A 48 5.13 -13.26 -15.45
N GLN A 49 4.61 -12.66 -14.38
CA GLN A 49 3.42 -13.13 -13.68
C GLN A 49 2.20 -13.02 -14.58
N LYS A 50 1.45 -14.11 -14.68
CA LYS A 50 0.18 -14.10 -15.42
C LYS A 50 -0.90 -13.47 -14.57
N LEU A 51 -1.80 -12.74 -15.21
CA LEU A 51 -3.02 -12.24 -14.60
C LEU A 51 -4.01 -13.40 -14.30
N PRO A 52 -4.85 -13.29 -13.27
CA PRO A 52 -4.96 -12.15 -12.34
C PRO A 52 -3.92 -12.20 -11.21
N GLN A 53 -3.57 -11.04 -10.64
CA GLN A 53 -2.65 -10.89 -9.51
C GLN A 53 -3.14 -9.81 -8.53
N ALA A 54 -2.73 -9.90 -7.26
CA ALA A 54 -2.95 -8.83 -6.31
C ALA A 54 -1.71 -8.63 -5.43
N TYR A 55 -1.48 -7.36 -5.07
CA TYR A 55 -0.39 -6.91 -4.22
C TYR A 55 -0.91 -5.89 -3.21
N ALA A 56 -0.30 -5.86 -2.04
CA ALA A 56 -0.65 -4.87 -1.02
C ALA A 56 0.54 -4.55 -0.12
N ILE A 57 0.51 -3.34 0.43
CA ILE A 57 1.37 -2.91 1.53
C ILE A 57 0.50 -2.44 2.70
N MET A 58 1.01 -2.59 3.92
CA MET A 58 0.37 -2.28 5.19
C MET A 58 1.39 -1.64 6.11
N ASP A 59 1.19 -0.38 6.47
CA ASP A 59 2.01 0.33 7.45
C ASP A 59 1.34 0.22 8.82
N GLY A 60 2.06 -0.35 9.77
CA GLY A 60 1.54 -0.67 11.09
C GLY A 60 1.70 0.46 12.09
N MET A 61 0.62 0.81 12.81
CA MET A 61 0.60 1.86 13.83
C MET A 61 0.11 1.35 15.18
N GLY A 62 0.56 1.97 16.29
CA GLY A 62 0.04 1.66 17.63
C GLY A 62 1.08 1.23 18.67
N GLY A 63 2.30 1.76 18.59
CA GLY A 63 3.43 1.46 19.49
C GLY A 63 4.21 0.21 19.09
N GLU A 64 5.43 0.09 19.61
CA GLU A 64 6.52 -0.74 19.07
C GLU A 64 6.18 -2.19 18.67
N LYS A 65 5.27 -2.88 19.37
CA LYS A 65 4.98 -4.31 19.07
C LYS A 65 3.66 -4.55 18.37
N LEU A 66 2.75 -3.61 18.44
CA LEU A 66 1.37 -3.84 18.06
C LEU A 66 1.10 -3.38 16.64
N GLY A 67 1.81 -2.36 16.16
CA GLY A 67 1.78 -1.96 14.76
C GLY A 67 2.24 -3.10 13.84
N ALA A 68 3.40 -3.70 14.15
CA ALA A 68 3.91 -4.84 13.38
C ALA A 68 2.97 -6.06 13.39
N GLN A 69 2.24 -6.27 14.48
CA GLN A 69 1.26 -7.35 14.53
C GLN A 69 -0.02 -7.01 13.76
N ALA A 70 -0.46 -5.75 13.80
CA ALA A 70 -1.62 -5.29 13.03
C ALA A 70 -1.39 -5.42 11.53
N SER A 71 -0.25 -4.94 11.04
CA SER A 71 0.12 -5.06 9.63
C SER A 71 0.31 -6.52 9.20
N LEU A 72 0.88 -7.38 10.06
CA LEU A 72 1.03 -8.80 9.79
C LEU A 72 -0.33 -9.53 9.70
N GLU A 73 -1.26 -9.26 10.61
CA GLU A 73 -2.60 -9.85 10.59
C GLU A 73 -3.36 -9.44 9.30
N ALA A 74 -3.27 -8.16 8.92
CA ALA A 74 -3.89 -7.67 7.70
C ALA A 74 -3.24 -8.29 6.46
N ALA A 75 -1.91 -8.32 6.37
CA ALA A 75 -1.17 -8.88 5.23
C ALA A 75 -1.41 -10.40 5.08
N GLY A 76 -1.38 -11.13 6.19
CA GLY A 76 -1.65 -12.57 6.19
C GLY A 76 -3.07 -12.90 5.73
N PHE A 77 -4.06 -12.17 6.21
CA PHE A 77 -5.45 -12.36 5.78
C PHE A 77 -5.62 -11.98 4.31
N PHE A 78 -5.14 -10.80 3.87
CA PHE A 78 -5.17 -10.40 2.47
C PHE A 78 -4.54 -11.46 1.57
N SER A 79 -3.35 -11.96 1.93
CA SER A 79 -2.65 -13.00 1.18
C SER A 79 -3.45 -14.31 1.09
N SER A 80 -4.31 -14.60 2.06
CA SER A 80 -5.13 -15.82 2.07
C SER A 80 -6.36 -15.74 1.16
N ILE A 81 -6.92 -14.54 0.93
CA ILE A 81 -8.22 -14.37 0.25
C ILE A 81 -8.17 -13.63 -1.09
N HIS A 82 -7.05 -12.99 -1.43
CA HIS A 82 -6.98 -12.13 -2.64
C HIS A 82 -7.35 -12.86 -3.95
N LYS A 83 -7.14 -14.18 -4.01
CA LYS A 83 -7.51 -14.98 -5.19
C LYS A 83 -9.01 -15.15 -5.34
N ASP A 84 -9.71 -15.31 -4.21
CA ASP A 84 -11.18 -15.41 -4.21
C ASP A 84 -11.76 -14.07 -4.62
N ILE A 85 -11.23 -12.96 -4.09
CA ILE A 85 -11.60 -11.60 -4.50
C ILE A 85 -11.41 -11.39 -6.01
N LEU A 86 -10.25 -11.76 -6.56
CA LEU A 86 -9.97 -11.63 -8.00
C LEU A 86 -10.94 -12.46 -8.84
N THR A 87 -11.31 -13.65 -8.39
CA THR A 87 -12.28 -14.52 -9.09
C THR A 87 -13.68 -13.90 -9.11
N GLU A 88 -14.09 -13.27 -8.00
CA GLU A 88 -15.39 -12.58 -7.92
C GLU A 88 -15.40 -11.30 -8.76
N LEU A 89 -14.33 -10.51 -8.76
CA LEU A 89 -14.22 -9.26 -9.52
C LEU A 89 -14.38 -9.46 -11.04
N ASP A 90 -13.92 -10.58 -11.57
CA ASP A 90 -13.90 -10.86 -13.02
C ASP A 90 -15.29 -10.86 -13.65
N ASN A 91 -16.33 -11.20 -12.87
CA ASN A 91 -17.73 -11.29 -13.34
C ASN A 91 -18.68 -10.30 -12.64
N ALA A 92 -18.17 -9.42 -11.79
CA ALA A 92 -18.97 -8.52 -10.99
C ALA A 92 -19.41 -7.27 -11.77
N ASP A 93 -20.65 -6.86 -11.61
CA ASP A 93 -21.07 -5.51 -11.99
C ASP A 93 -20.51 -4.46 -11.02
N GLN A 94 -20.69 -3.17 -11.31
CA GLN A 94 -20.11 -2.09 -10.52
C GLN A 94 -20.55 -2.15 -9.05
N LYS A 95 -21.83 -2.41 -8.79
CA LYS A 95 -22.36 -2.50 -7.44
C LYS A 95 -21.75 -3.68 -6.66
N ARG A 96 -21.64 -4.84 -7.31
CA ARG A 96 -21.04 -6.03 -6.70
C ARG A 96 -19.55 -5.82 -6.39
N LYS A 97 -18.82 -5.12 -7.26
CA LYS A 97 -17.41 -4.75 -6.99
C LYS A 97 -17.27 -3.90 -5.73
N GLU A 98 -18.13 -2.88 -5.57
CA GLU A 98 -18.15 -2.05 -4.37
C GLU A 98 -18.43 -2.89 -3.12
N GLU A 99 -19.42 -3.79 -3.15
CA GLU A 99 -19.73 -4.71 -2.06
C GLU A 99 -18.55 -5.63 -1.73
N ILE A 100 -17.86 -6.20 -2.73
CA ILE A 100 -16.70 -7.06 -2.55
C ILE A 100 -15.57 -6.31 -1.80
N PHE A 101 -15.28 -5.09 -2.21
CA PHE A 101 -14.24 -4.28 -1.56
C PHE A 101 -14.66 -3.79 -0.17
N GLU A 102 -15.93 -3.49 0.03
CA GLU A 102 -16.48 -3.17 1.35
C GLU A 102 -16.34 -4.36 2.29
N ASP A 103 -16.77 -5.55 1.89
CA ASP A 103 -16.66 -6.78 2.66
C ASP A 103 -15.19 -7.09 3.01
N LEU A 104 -14.26 -6.84 2.08
CA LEU A 104 -12.83 -7.01 2.32
C LEU A 104 -12.32 -6.07 3.40
N ILE A 105 -12.62 -4.77 3.32
CA ILE A 105 -12.17 -3.77 4.29
C ILE A 105 -12.72 -4.08 5.68
N TYR A 106 -14.01 -4.40 5.79
CA TYR A 106 -14.59 -4.76 7.08
C TYR A 106 -14.01 -6.05 7.65
N SER A 107 -13.74 -7.04 6.82
CA SER A 107 -13.09 -8.29 7.24
C SER A 107 -11.66 -8.07 7.74
N LEU A 108 -10.88 -7.24 7.05
CA LEU A 108 -9.54 -6.83 7.48
C LEU A 108 -9.59 -6.06 8.80
N ASN A 109 -10.50 -5.08 8.91
CA ASN A 109 -10.70 -4.29 10.12
C ASN A 109 -11.02 -5.15 11.33
N GLU A 110 -11.97 -6.08 11.20
CA GLU A 110 -12.36 -6.98 12.28
C GLU A 110 -11.20 -7.88 12.74
N ARG A 111 -10.36 -8.32 11.83
CA ARG A 111 -9.15 -9.09 12.17
C ARG A 111 -8.18 -8.30 13.03
N VAL A 112 -7.88 -7.06 12.63
CA VAL A 112 -6.98 -6.18 13.37
C VAL A 112 -7.59 -5.80 14.73
N ARG A 113 -8.89 -5.48 14.80
CA ARG A 113 -9.61 -5.21 16.05
C ARG A 113 -9.59 -6.40 17.00
N LYS A 114 -9.84 -7.59 16.50
CA LYS A 114 -9.80 -8.81 17.29
C LYS A 114 -8.41 -9.02 17.91
N MET A 115 -7.35 -8.90 17.09
CA MET A 115 -5.96 -8.99 17.55
C MET A 115 -5.68 -7.97 18.68
N ALA A 116 -6.06 -6.69 18.49
CA ALA A 116 -5.86 -5.64 19.49
C ALA A 116 -6.62 -5.93 20.79
N SER A 117 -7.86 -6.43 20.68
CA SER A 117 -8.68 -6.83 21.83
C SER A 117 -8.06 -7.98 22.64
N GLU A 118 -7.55 -9.01 21.96
CA GLU A 118 -6.86 -10.14 22.59
C GLU A 118 -5.60 -9.70 23.35
N GLN A 119 -4.90 -8.70 22.85
CA GLN A 119 -3.73 -8.07 23.47
C GLN A 119 -4.09 -7.02 24.54
N LYS A 120 -5.38 -6.74 24.76
CA LYS A 120 -5.90 -5.73 25.71
C LYS A 120 -5.39 -4.31 25.45
N VAL A 121 -5.24 -3.97 24.17
CA VAL A 121 -4.76 -2.67 23.73
C VAL A 121 -5.89 -1.88 23.09
N ARG A 122 -5.91 -0.57 23.39
CA ARG A 122 -6.97 0.33 22.95
C ARG A 122 -6.80 0.83 21.52
N LEU A 123 -5.56 0.96 21.06
CA LEU A 123 -5.26 1.53 19.75
C LEU A 123 -4.11 0.77 19.11
N SER A 124 -4.42 0.01 18.11
CA SER A 124 -3.48 -0.63 17.19
C SER A 124 -4.17 -0.75 15.85
N GLY A 125 -3.45 -0.49 14.79
CA GLY A 125 -4.01 -0.51 13.46
C GLY A 125 -2.96 -0.58 12.39
N THR A 126 -3.41 -0.55 11.14
CA THR A 126 -2.53 -0.50 9.99
C THR A 126 -3.22 0.19 8.82
N THR A 127 -2.43 0.74 7.90
CA THR A 127 -2.93 1.19 6.60
C THR A 127 -3.21 0.01 5.68
N LEU A 128 -3.78 0.29 4.53
CA LEU A 128 -3.83 -0.59 3.37
C LEU A 128 -3.63 0.23 2.12
N ALA A 129 -2.66 -0.12 1.29
CA ALA A 129 -2.63 0.27 -0.11
C ALA A 129 -2.52 -1.01 -0.95
N SER A 130 -3.48 -1.24 -1.84
CA SER A 130 -3.56 -2.48 -2.60
C SER A 130 -3.93 -2.29 -4.05
N LEU A 131 -3.45 -3.24 -4.89
CA LEU A 131 -3.76 -3.35 -6.31
C LEU A 131 -4.25 -4.76 -6.62
N PHE A 132 -5.38 -4.83 -7.32
CA PHE A 132 -5.94 -6.06 -7.86
C PHE A 132 -5.92 -5.94 -9.39
N PHE A 133 -5.16 -6.78 -10.04
CA PHE A 133 -5.02 -6.83 -11.49
C PHE A 133 -5.87 -7.97 -12.06
N THR A 134 -6.84 -7.63 -12.87
CA THR A 134 -7.60 -8.56 -13.73
C THR A 134 -7.00 -8.60 -15.14
N GLU A 135 -7.61 -9.29 -16.11
CA GLU A 135 -7.06 -9.39 -17.46
C GLU A 135 -6.92 -8.03 -18.19
N GLU A 136 -7.75 -7.05 -17.85
CA GLU A 136 -7.82 -5.76 -18.55
C GLU A 136 -7.71 -4.54 -17.63
N LYS A 137 -7.88 -4.73 -16.32
CA LYS A 137 -8.02 -3.62 -15.36
C LYS A 137 -7.18 -3.81 -14.10
N ALA A 138 -6.80 -2.69 -13.52
CA ALA A 138 -6.33 -2.63 -12.15
C ALA A 138 -7.38 -1.94 -11.26
N TYR A 139 -7.59 -2.48 -10.06
CA TYR A 139 -8.40 -1.86 -9.01
C TYR A 139 -7.49 -1.46 -7.86
N VAL A 140 -7.57 -0.19 -7.49
CA VAL A 140 -6.90 0.35 -6.31
C VAL A 140 -7.90 0.35 -5.17
N LEU A 141 -7.51 -0.18 -4.02
CA LEU A 141 -8.26 -0.09 -2.77
C LEU A 141 -7.31 0.35 -1.68
N SER A 142 -7.65 1.44 -0.96
CA SER A 142 -6.79 1.97 0.09
C SER A 142 -7.56 2.45 1.31
N VAL A 143 -6.91 2.36 2.47
CA VAL A 143 -7.30 2.94 3.76
C VAL A 143 -6.03 3.44 4.45
N GLY A 144 -6.03 4.68 4.90
CA GLY A 144 -4.87 5.32 5.55
C GLY A 144 -4.10 6.22 4.60
N ASP A 145 -2.80 6.35 4.82
CA ASP A 145 -1.95 7.31 4.14
C ASP A 145 -0.79 6.69 3.34
N SER A 146 -0.73 5.37 3.24
CA SER A 146 0.11 4.70 2.25
C SER A 146 -0.36 5.04 0.84
N GLU A 147 0.58 5.24 -0.08
CA GLU A 147 0.32 5.85 -1.37
C GLU A 147 0.36 4.86 -2.52
N VAL A 148 -0.45 5.13 -3.54
CA VAL A 148 -0.45 4.38 -4.80
C VAL A 148 -0.30 5.36 -5.95
N PHE A 149 0.74 5.17 -6.74
CA PHE A 149 1.02 5.97 -7.92
C PHE A 149 0.88 5.16 -9.19
N LEU A 150 0.49 5.85 -10.26
CA LEU A 150 0.56 5.38 -11.63
C LEU A 150 1.49 6.29 -12.41
N VAL A 151 2.50 5.69 -13.04
CA VAL A 151 3.40 6.41 -13.96
C VAL A 151 3.10 5.96 -15.38
N LYS A 152 2.67 6.92 -16.21
CA LYS A 152 2.38 6.74 -17.64
C LYS A 152 3.17 7.75 -18.45
N SER A 153 3.95 7.28 -19.42
CA SER A 153 4.72 8.16 -20.33
C SER A 153 5.55 9.22 -19.57
N GLY A 154 6.09 8.87 -18.41
CA GLY A 154 6.91 9.75 -17.57
C GLY A 154 6.13 10.71 -16.65
N ASN A 155 4.80 10.75 -16.76
CA ASN A 155 3.96 11.50 -15.82
C ASN A 155 3.57 10.59 -14.64
N ILE A 156 3.54 11.17 -13.45
CA ILE A 156 3.12 10.48 -12.22
C ILE A 156 1.82 11.08 -11.69
N ASP A 157 0.88 10.20 -11.38
CA ASP A 157 -0.36 10.57 -10.72
C ASP A 157 -0.51 9.72 -9.46
N ARG A 158 -0.78 10.35 -8.33
CA ARG A 158 -1.28 9.64 -7.14
C ARG A 158 -2.72 9.23 -7.43
N ILE A 159 -2.99 7.93 -7.36
CA ILE A 159 -4.25 7.35 -7.80
C ILE A 159 -5.15 6.90 -6.65
N ASN A 160 -4.71 7.05 -5.41
CA ASN A 160 -5.55 6.91 -4.22
C ASN A 160 -5.69 8.24 -3.47
N LYS A 161 -6.72 8.33 -2.65
CA LYS A 161 -6.92 9.44 -1.72
C LYS A 161 -6.34 9.05 -0.36
N LEU A 162 -5.63 9.99 0.27
CA LEU A 162 -5.07 9.74 1.61
C LEU A 162 -6.10 10.05 2.70
N ASP A 163 -6.19 9.19 3.68
CA ASP A 163 -7.00 9.34 4.88
C ASP A 163 -6.15 9.98 6.00
N ALA A 164 -5.47 11.08 5.68
CA ALA A 164 -4.67 11.84 6.62
C ALA A 164 -5.42 13.09 7.10
N LEU A 165 -5.41 13.31 8.39
CA LEU A 165 -5.85 14.56 8.98
C LEU A 165 -4.76 15.63 8.80
N THR A 166 -5.18 16.84 8.48
CA THR A 166 -4.27 17.98 8.44
C THR A 166 -4.62 18.95 9.56
N ILE A 167 -3.62 19.36 10.33
CA ILE A 167 -3.77 20.34 11.42
C ILE A 167 -3.03 21.60 11.02
N THR A 168 -3.72 22.76 11.10
CA THR A 168 -3.04 24.04 10.94
C THR A 168 -2.48 24.46 12.29
N VAL A 169 -1.15 24.51 12.38
CA VAL A 169 -0.41 24.97 13.56
C VAL A 169 0.05 26.42 13.30
N ASP A 170 -0.20 27.29 14.27
CA ASP A 170 0.31 28.68 14.24
C ASP A 170 1.69 28.69 14.93
N ASP A 171 2.75 28.79 14.13
CA ASP A 171 4.13 28.83 14.63
C ASP A 171 4.54 30.32 14.77
N GLU A 172 4.97 30.68 15.96
CA GLU A 172 5.32 32.09 16.28
C GLU A 172 6.42 32.67 15.37
N ASN A 173 7.29 31.81 14.78
CA ASN A 173 8.41 32.22 13.93
C ASN A 173 8.14 32.02 12.43
N LEU A 174 7.31 31.06 12.06
CA LEU A 174 7.11 30.64 10.68
C LEU A 174 5.68 30.85 10.16
N GLY A 175 4.79 31.39 11.03
CA GLY A 175 3.39 31.60 10.69
C GLY A 175 2.56 30.33 10.66
N LYS A 176 1.40 30.38 9.99
CA LYS A 176 0.50 29.21 9.88
C LYS A 176 1.09 28.14 8.98
N ARG A 177 1.26 26.94 9.52
CA ARG A 177 1.70 25.74 8.79
C ARG A 177 0.65 24.65 8.89
N THR A 178 0.41 23.95 7.79
CA THR A 178 -0.36 22.71 7.79
C THR A 178 0.61 21.56 8.05
N VAL A 179 0.32 20.76 9.06
CA VAL A 179 1.09 19.57 9.40
C VAL A 179 0.17 18.34 9.37
N LYS A 180 0.74 17.17 9.08
CA LYS A 180 0.04 15.90 9.14
C LYS A 180 -0.34 15.63 10.60
N GLY A 181 -1.62 15.40 10.88
CA GLY A 181 -2.18 15.31 12.23
C GLY A 181 -2.56 13.89 12.66
N GLY A 182 -2.29 12.89 11.82
CA GLY A 182 -2.66 11.49 12.04
C GLY A 182 -3.62 10.98 10.97
N LEU A 183 -4.12 9.77 11.14
CA LEU A 183 -5.05 9.13 10.19
C LEU A 183 -6.50 9.42 10.54
N SER A 184 -7.33 9.67 9.55
CA SER A 184 -8.78 9.76 9.68
C SER A 184 -9.45 8.38 9.59
N GLN A 185 -8.82 7.45 8.87
CA GLN A 185 -9.23 6.05 8.76
C GLN A 185 -8.00 5.15 8.76
N PHE A 186 -8.14 3.97 9.36
CA PHE A 186 -7.13 2.90 9.38
C PHE A 186 -7.81 1.56 9.72
N LEU A 187 -7.24 0.45 9.34
CA LEU A 187 -7.71 -0.88 9.73
C LEU A 187 -7.44 -1.10 11.23
N GLY A 188 -8.44 -1.48 11.98
CA GLY A 188 -8.40 -1.58 13.44
C GLY A 188 -9.22 -0.49 14.15
N MET A 189 -9.77 0.50 13.41
CA MET A 189 -10.60 1.55 14.00
C MET A 189 -11.98 1.04 14.42
N ASP A 190 -12.60 1.73 15.36
CA ASP A 190 -14.00 1.50 15.72
C ASP A 190 -14.92 2.12 14.67
N THR A 191 -15.74 1.28 14.05
CA THR A 191 -16.70 1.68 13.01
C THR A 191 -18.13 1.77 13.50
N SER A 192 -18.36 1.76 14.83
CA SER A 192 -19.72 1.78 15.42
C SER A 192 -20.46 3.10 15.18
N GLU A 193 -19.74 4.23 15.07
CA GLU A 193 -20.34 5.54 14.81
C GLU A 193 -20.26 5.93 13.34
N TYR A 194 -19.14 5.64 12.70
CA TYR A 194 -18.85 5.98 11.30
C TYR A 194 -18.22 4.78 10.60
N GLY A 195 -18.79 4.40 9.46
CA GLY A 195 -18.21 3.37 8.59
C GLY A 195 -16.97 3.87 7.82
N PHE A 196 -16.40 3.02 7.02
CA PHE A 196 -15.32 3.41 6.11
C PHE A 196 -15.85 4.22 4.92
N HIS A 197 -15.09 5.26 4.53
CA HIS A 197 -15.20 5.85 3.21
C HIS A 197 -14.25 5.12 2.28
N LEU A 198 -14.78 4.29 1.40
CA LEU A 198 -13.97 3.47 0.53
C LEU A 198 -13.28 4.31 -0.55
N ASN A 199 -11.98 4.14 -0.67
CA ASN A 199 -11.18 4.69 -1.75
C ASN A 199 -10.95 3.59 -2.79
N ILE A 200 -11.85 3.48 -3.76
CA ILE A 200 -11.79 2.53 -4.86
C ILE A 200 -11.56 3.29 -6.15
N LYS A 201 -10.57 2.87 -6.96
CA LYS A 201 -10.34 3.40 -8.29
C LYS A 201 -10.13 2.27 -9.28
N GLU A 202 -10.85 2.32 -10.38
CA GLU A 202 -10.71 1.40 -11.52
C GLU A 202 -9.84 2.05 -12.60
N ILE A 203 -8.92 1.32 -13.20
CA ILE A 203 -7.95 1.78 -14.19
C ILE A 203 -7.85 0.73 -15.28
N GLU A 204 -8.04 1.14 -16.54
CA GLU A 204 -7.76 0.31 -17.70
C GLU A 204 -6.25 0.10 -17.84
N LEU A 205 -5.81 -1.15 -17.98
CA LEU A 205 -4.39 -1.47 -18.13
C LEU A 205 -3.90 -1.12 -19.53
N GLU A 206 -2.75 -0.50 -19.58
CA GLU A 206 -2.01 -0.29 -20.81
C GLU A 206 -0.61 -0.90 -20.67
N LYS A 207 -0.04 -1.31 -21.81
CA LYS A 207 1.35 -1.75 -21.82
C LYS A 207 2.26 -0.60 -21.39
N ASP A 208 3.31 -0.95 -20.65
CA ASP A 208 4.29 -0.03 -20.08
C ASP A 208 3.75 0.88 -18.95
N ASP A 209 2.54 0.60 -18.41
CA ASP A 209 2.09 1.20 -17.17
C ASP A 209 3.00 0.75 -16.01
N ILE A 210 3.38 1.68 -15.15
CA ILE A 210 4.14 1.40 -13.93
C ILE A 210 3.30 1.83 -12.73
N PHE A 211 3.01 0.90 -11.84
CA PHE A 211 2.38 1.19 -10.55
C PHE A 211 3.43 1.17 -9.45
N VAL A 212 3.33 2.11 -8.51
CA VAL A 212 4.19 2.15 -7.32
C VAL A 212 3.30 2.28 -6.09
N LEU A 213 3.43 1.34 -5.15
CA LEU A 213 2.84 1.43 -3.83
C LEU A 213 3.97 1.71 -2.84
N CYS A 214 3.75 2.59 -1.87
CA CYS A 214 4.72 2.83 -0.83
C CYS A 214 4.07 3.25 0.51
N SER A 215 4.75 2.94 1.61
CA SER A 215 4.47 3.57 2.91
C SER A 215 4.96 5.01 2.93
N ASP A 216 4.50 5.79 3.91
CA ASP A 216 4.86 7.21 4.04
C ASP A 216 6.36 7.41 4.32
N GLY A 217 7.06 6.39 4.80
CA GLY A 217 8.52 6.43 4.96
C GLY A 217 9.29 6.73 3.67
N LEU A 218 8.73 6.44 2.48
CA LEU A 218 9.28 6.92 1.22
C LEU A 218 8.92 8.38 0.96
N THR A 219 7.63 8.71 0.96
CA THR A 219 7.10 10.00 0.50
C THR A 219 7.35 11.14 1.48
N ASP A 220 7.64 10.86 2.74
CA ASP A 220 8.15 11.84 3.70
C ASP A 220 9.54 12.37 3.32
N HIS A 221 10.25 11.68 2.43
CA HIS A 221 11.64 11.99 2.05
C HIS A 221 11.87 12.17 0.55
N VAL A 222 11.04 11.58 -0.31
CA VAL A 222 11.21 11.56 -1.77
C VAL A 222 9.95 12.11 -2.43
N GLU A 223 10.12 13.13 -3.27
CA GLU A 223 9.00 13.78 -3.96
C GLU A 223 8.46 12.91 -5.11
N ASP A 224 7.17 13.05 -5.42
CA ASP A 224 6.49 12.28 -6.49
C ASP A 224 7.25 12.33 -7.81
N VAL A 225 7.77 13.50 -8.19
CA VAL A 225 8.54 13.69 -9.44
C VAL A 225 9.84 12.89 -9.42
N GLU A 226 10.49 12.76 -8.28
CA GLU A 226 11.72 11.96 -8.14
C GLU A 226 11.40 10.47 -8.26
N ILE A 227 10.27 10.02 -7.69
CA ILE A 227 9.78 8.64 -7.86
C ILE A 227 9.60 8.34 -9.35
N ALA A 228 8.89 9.21 -10.07
CA ALA A 228 8.67 9.05 -11.52
C ALA A 228 9.98 8.95 -12.29
N LEU A 229 10.92 9.86 -12.02
CA LEU A 229 12.23 9.87 -12.69
C LEU A 229 12.97 8.54 -12.46
N LYS A 230 13.01 8.04 -11.23
CA LYS A 230 13.75 6.80 -10.92
C LYS A 230 13.10 5.57 -11.54
N VAL A 231 11.78 5.44 -11.50
CA VAL A 231 11.12 4.28 -12.12
C VAL A 231 11.16 4.31 -13.66
N CYS A 232 11.28 5.48 -14.28
CA CYS A 232 11.45 5.59 -15.73
C CYS A 232 12.90 5.37 -16.18
N GLU A 233 13.87 5.80 -15.37
CA GLU A 233 15.30 5.77 -15.74
C GLU A 233 15.93 4.40 -15.47
N TYR A 234 15.51 3.71 -14.43
CA TYR A 234 16.12 2.48 -13.96
C TYR A 234 15.16 1.28 -14.08
N GLY A 235 15.75 0.10 -14.19
CA GLY A 235 15.02 -1.17 -14.20
C GLY A 235 14.26 -1.43 -12.89
N LEU A 236 13.42 -2.47 -12.91
CA LEU A 236 12.49 -2.82 -11.84
C LEU A 236 13.12 -2.75 -10.43
N MET A 237 14.12 -3.60 -10.16
CA MET A 237 14.73 -3.66 -8.83
C MET A 237 15.69 -2.51 -8.54
N ASP A 238 16.41 -2.02 -9.55
CA ASP A 238 17.36 -0.94 -9.35
C ASP A 238 16.66 0.36 -8.94
N SER A 239 15.48 0.64 -9.52
CA SER A 239 14.71 1.83 -9.14
C SER A 239 14.22 1.78 -7.69
N VAL A 240 13.72 0.62 -7.22
CA VAL A 240 13.24 0.51 -5.82
C VAL A 240 14.39 0.59 -4.82
N ARG A 241 15.58 0.05 -5.16
CA ARG A 241 16.79 0.22 -4.33
C ARG A 241 17.23 1.67 -4.26
N ILE A 242 17.31 2.36 -5.41
CA ILE A 242 17.68 3.78 -5.47
C ILE A 242 16.69 4.64 -4.67
N LEU A 243 15.39 4.37 -4.75
CA LEU A 243 14.38 5.08 -3.98
C LEU A 243 14.53 4.84 -2.47
N LEU A 244 14.81 3.60 -2.06
CA LEU A 244 15.15 3.29 -0.65
C LEU A 244 16.39 4.05 -0.20
N ASP A 245 17.48 3.99 -0.97
CA ASP A 245 18.74 4.66 -0.64
C ASP A 245 18.52 6.18 -0.47
N LEU A 246 17.75 6.82 -1.35
CA LEU A 246 17.41 8.23 -1.25
C LEU A 246 16.64 8.55 0.04
N ALA A 247 15.67 7.72 0.42
CA ALA A 247 14.91 7.92 1.66
C ALA A 247 15.80 7.76 2.90
N LEU A 248 16.69 6.74 2.89
CA LEU A 248 17.64 6.51 3.98
C LEU A 248 18.66 7.63 4.10
N GLU A 249 19.24 8.11 3.00
CA GLU A 249 20.19 9.25 2.97
C GLU A 249 19.55 10.54 3.49
N ARG A 250 18.25 10.75 3.26
CA ARG A 250 17.49 11.91 3.73
C ARG A 250 16.96 11.78 5.16
N GLY A 251 17.30 10.69 5.81
CA GLY A 251 17.04 10.49 7.23
C GLY A 251 16.49 9.12 7.61
N GLY A 252 15.68 8.49 6.76
CA GLY A 252 15.08 7.18 7.01
C GLY A 252 14.41 7.11 8.37
N LYS A 253 13.49 8.06 8.65
CA LYS A 253 12.91 8.24 9.99
C LYS A 253 11.89 7.16 10.35
N ASP A 254 11.29 6.55 9.33
CA ASP A 254 10.30 5.50 9.46
C ASP A 254 10.71 4.22 8.72
N ASN A 255 9.91 3.17 8.86
CA ASN A 255 9.96 1.99 8.02
C ASN A 255 9.63 2.39 6.58
N ILE A 256 10.29 1.78 5.61
CA ILE A 256 10.16 2.14 4.20
C ILE A 256 9.82 0.88 3.41
N THR A 257 8.62 0.84 2.86
CA THR A 257 8.20 -0.24 1.96
C THR A 257 7.83 0.32 0.61
N ILE A 258 8.42 -0.24 -0.45
CA ILE A 258 8.21 0.16 -1.84
C ILE A 258 7.91 -1.08 -2.66
N LEU A 259 6.81 -1.06 -3.39
CA LEU A 259 6.41 -2.11 -4.31
C LEU A 259 6.13 -1.50 -5.68
N ARG A 260 6.91 -1.89 -6.68
CA ARG A 260 6.74 -1.49 -8.09
C ARG A 260 6.17 -2.64 -8.88
N VAL A 261 5.19 -2.35 -9.75
CA VAL A 261 4.60 -3.32 -10.70
C VAL A 261 4.60 -2.73 -12.09
N ASP A 262 5.26 -3.40 -13.02
CA ASP A 262 5.32 -3.05 -14.43
C ASP A 262 4.36 -3.94 -15.24
N VAL A 263 3.60 -3.33 -16.16
CA VAL A 263 2.69 -4.02 -17.09
C VAL A 263 3.38 -4.21 -18.43
N ASP A 264 3.62 -5.48 -18.82
CA ASP A 264 4.29 -5.88 -20.07
C ASP A 264 3.33 -6.36 -21.16
#